data_d99cac55e864d7548c29e3fb6b47c591
#
_entry.id   d99cac55e864d7548c29e3fb6b47c591
#
_cell.length_a   1.000
_cell.length_b   1.000
_cell.length_c   1.000
_cell.angle_alpha   90.00
_cell.angle_beta   90.00
_cell.angle_gamma   90.00
#
_symmetry.space_group_name_H-M   'P 1'
#
loop_
_entity.id
_entity.type
_entity.pdbx_description
1 polymer ?
#
loop_
_entity_poly.entity_id
_entity_poly.type
_entity_poly.pdbx_seq_one_letter_code
_entity_poly.pdbx_strand_id
1 'polypeptide(L)'
;MKVLLTNDDGIQATGLNHMRRALLALDDVELAVIAPDSNRSATARSITTRRPLWVEEIEFGDDTTGFATDGTPVDCVRFAALGLVEFQPELIISGINHGANLGDDITYSGTVAAALEGVVLGIPAIAVSQQSRKGEMDFRLGDRFDFEQAAAFVARVVDDLDEVPIPTGTLLNINCPHGDVKGAKVCKLGKRIYRDQLHLAEEDGNRRLYRIYGDDPSYHHEDGSDFAAIADGYISVTPLHFDLTHYPQLHDWQGREWKA
;
A
#
# COMPACT_ATOMS: atom_id res chain seq x y z
N MET A 1 13.53 12.41 -12.03
CA MET A 1 13.40 11.45 -10.89
C MET A 1 13.07 10.06 -11.44
N LYS A 2 13.69 9.01 -10.92
CA LYS A 2 13.51 7.61 -11.34
C LYS A 2 12.52 6.91 -10.42
N VAL A 3 11.34 6.59 -10.93
CA VAL A 3 10.20 6.09 -10.14
C VAL A 3 9.89 4.64 -10.52
N LEU A 4 9.78 3.77 -9.51
CA LEU A 4 9.15 2.47 -9.65
C LEU A 4 7.68 2.56 -9.23
N LEU A 5 6.78 2.16 -10.10
CA LEU A 5 5.36 1.98 -9.80
C LEU A 5 5.04 0.48 -9.67
N THR A 6 4.36 0.11 -8.60
CA THR A 6 3.85 -1.25 -8.33
C THR A 6 2.48 -1.20 -7.67
N ASN A 7 1.87 -2.35 -7.40
CA ASN A 7 0.63 -2.49 -6.63
C ASN A 7 0.46 -3.94 -6.14
N ASP A 8 -0.69 -4.25 -5.51
CA ASP A 8 -1.12 -5.61 -5.17
C ASP A 8 -2.41 -6.05 -5.89
N ASP A 9 -3.08 -5.14 -6.63
CA ASP A 9 -4.26 -5.47 -7.43
C ASP A 9 -3.93 -6.09 -8.79
N GLY A 10 -2.67 -5.99 -9.22
CA GLY A 10 -2.15 -6.55 -10.48
C GLY A 10 -1.90 -5.52 -11.57
N ILE A 11 -1.07 -5.90 -12.57
CA ILE A 11 -0.57 -5.04 -13.65
C ILE A 11 -1.70 -4.38 -14.48
N GLN A 12 -2.84 -5.04 -14.63
CA GLN A 12 -4.00 -4.55 -15.39
C GLN A 12 -4.96 -3.72 -14.54
N ALA A 13 -4.68 -3.53 -13.25
CA ALA A 13 -5.59 -2.81 -12.36
C ALA A 13 -5.79 -1.36 -12.77
N THR A 14 -7.04 -0.90 -12.69
CA THR A 14 -7.42 0.47 -13.08
C THR A 14 -6.67 1.51 -12.26
N GLY A 15 -6.51 1.29 -10.94
CA GLY A 15 -5.78 2.19 -10.05
C GLY A 15 -4.31 2.37 -10.43
N LEU A 16 -3.61 1.28 -10.78
CA LEU A 16 -2.24 1.33 -11.29
C LEU A 16 -2.15 2.17 -12.57
N ASN A 17 -3.07 1.95 -13.51
CA ASN A 17 -3.07 2.67 -14.78
C ASN A 17 -3.39 4.17 -14.62
N HIS A 18 -4.23 4.57 -13.68
CA HIS A 18 -4.45 5.98 -13.36
C HIS A 18 -3.18 6.63 -12.81
N MET A 19 -2.51 5.98 -11.86
CA MET A 19 -1.24 6.47 -11.31
C MET A 19 -0.15 6.56 -12.38
N ARG A 20 0.00 5.51 -13.20
CA ARG A 20 0.96 5.47 -14.31
C ARG A 20 0.80 6.68 -15.23
N ARG A 21 -0.42 6.97 -15.68
CA ARG A 21 -0.69 8.11 -16.56
C ARG A 21 -0.41 9.46 -15.90
N ALA A 22 -0.73 9.59 -14.61
CA ALA A 22 -0.45 10.81 -13.85
C ALA A 22 1.05 11.07 -13.70
N LEU A 23 1.84 10.01 -13.47
CA LEU A 23 3.29 10.10 -13.36
C LEU A 23 3.97 10.37 -14.73
N LEU A 24 3.49 9.75 -15.80
CA LEU A 24 3.99 10.00 -17.16
C LEU A 24 3.69 11.42 -17.69
N ALA A 25 2.76 12.13 -17.06
CA ALA A 25 2.47 13.53 -17.39
C ALA A 25 3.45 14.52 -16.72
N LEU A 26 4.34 14.07 -15.84
CA LEU A 26 5.39 14.89 -15.22
C LEU A 26 6.65 14.86 -16.09
N ASP A 27 7.20 16.04 -16.41
CA ASP A 27 8.32 16.17 -17.36
C ASP A 27 9.62 15.49 -16.87
N ASP A 28 9.86 15.45 -15.55
CA ASP A 28 11.10 14.99 -14.95
C ASP A 28 11.03 13.57 -14.36
N VAL A 29 10.01 12.77 -14.74
CA VAL A 29 9.82 11.40 -14.25
C VAL A 29 10.22 10.37 -15.32
N GLU A 30 11.18 9.52 -14.99
CA GLU A 30 11.50 8.28 -15.67
C GLU A 30 10.81 7.13 -14.93
N LEU A 31 9.81 6.50 -15.55
CA LEU A 31 8.91 5.55 -14.92
C LEU A 31 9.18 4.11 -15.33
N ALA A 32 9.37 3.21 -14.36
CA ALA A 32 9.28 1.77 -14.55
C ALA A 32 8.03 1.22 -13.85
N VAL A 33 7.38 0.25 -14.46
CA VAL A 33 6.22 -0.45 -13.88
C VAL A 33 6.55 -1.93 -13.74
N ILE A 34 6.49 -2.43 -12.50
CA ILE A 34 6.57 -3.87 -12.21
C ILE A 34 5.45 -4.19 -11.23
N ALA A 35 4.55 -5.08 -11.60
CA ALA A 35 3.42 -5.44 -10.75
C ALA A 35 3.09 -6.94 -10.83
N PRO A 36 2.36 -7.50 -9.88
CA PRO A 36 1.85 -8.87 -9.98
C PRO A 36 0.99 -9.08 -11.23
N ASP A 37 1.01 -10.29 -11.79
CA ASP A 37 0.18 -10.70 -12.91
C ASP A 37 -1.33 -10.70 -12.58
N SER A 38 -1.66 -10.84 -11.32
CA SER A 38 -3.02 -10.94 -10.79
C SER A 38 -3.11 -10.37 -9.38
N ASN A 39 -4.34 -10.20 -8.88
CA ASN A 39 -4.59 -9.67 -7.55
C ASN A 39 -3.91 -10.50 -6.44
N ARG A 40 -3.18 -9.82 -5.55
CA ARG A 40 -2.46 -10.35 -4.38
C ARG A 40 -2.94 -9.69 -3.08
N SER A 41 -4.17 -9.20 -3.03
CA SER A 41 -4.73 -8.55 -1.82
C SER A 41 -4.62 -9.43 -0.59
N ALA A 42 -4.43 -8.81 0.58
CA ALA A 42 -4.30 -9.47 1.88
C ALA A 42 -3.15 -10.50 1.99
N THR A 43 -2.13 -10.40 1.15
CA THR A 43 -0.93 -11.25 1.26
C THR A 43 0.08 -10.72 2.27
N ALA A 44 -0.19 -9.57 2.87
CA ALA A 44 0.73 -8.88 3.78
C ALA A 44 2.13 -8.71 3.17
N ARG A 45 3.18 -8.69 3.99
CA ARG A 45 4.57 -8.56 3.54
C ARG A 45 5.20 -9.92 3.23
N SER A 46 4.61 -10.67 2.31
CA SER A 46 5.16 -11.95 1.85
C SER A 46 6.21 -11.76 0.75
N ILE A 47 7.18 -12.68 0.72
CA ILE A 47 8.24 -12.77 -0.30
C ILE A 47 8.32 -14.20 -0.85
N THR A 48 8.74 -14.33 -2.10
CA THR A 48 8.94 -15.64 -2.73
C THR A 48 10.40 -16.08 -2.63
N THR A 49 10.66 -17.14 -1.85
CA THR A 49 12.04 -17.61 -1.58
C THR A 49 12.35 -19.01 -2.10
N ARG A 50 11.33 -19.80 -2.45
CA ARG A 50 11.50 -21.26 -2.69
C ARG A 50 11.33 -21.69 -4.14
N ARG A 51 11.02 -20.77 -5.04
CA ARG A 51 10.87 -21.04 -6.47
C ARG A 51 11.34 -19.85 -7.30
N PRO A 52 11.75 -20.04 -8.55
CA PRO A 52 11.89 -18.96 -9.51
C PRO A 52 10.56 -18.26 -9.75
N LEU A 53 10.61 -17.01 -10.21
CA LEU A 53 9.46 -16.20 -10.58
C LEU A 53 9.46 -15.97 -12.09
N TRP A 54 8.30 -16.03 -12.69
CA TRP A 54 8.08 -15.59 -14.07
C TRP A 54 8.03 -14.07 -14.13
N VAL A 55 8.55 -13.52 -15.21
CA VAL A 55 8.42 -12.11 -15.57
C VAL A 55 8.02 -12.06 -17.04
N GLU A 56 6.97 -11.30 -17.34
CA GLU A 56 6.44 -11.08 -18.69
C GLU A 56 6.41 -9.58 -18.97
N GLU A 57 6.90 -9.16 -20.13
CA GLU A 57 6.79 -7.77 -20.59
C GLU A 57 5.38 -7.50 -21.11
N ILE A 58 4.77 -6.41 -20.65
CA ILE A 58 3.39 -6.02 -20.96
C ILE A 58 3.40 -4.66 -21.66
N GLU A 59 2.73 -4.57 -22.79
CA GLU A 59 2.47 -3.31 -23.51
C GLU A 59 1.18 -2.66 -22.98
N PHE A 60 1.21 -1.38 -22.64
CA PHE A 60 0.04 -0.63 -22.18
C PHE A 60 -0.78 0.01 -23.31
N GLY A 61 -0.32 -0.12 -24.56
CA GLY A 61 -1.03 0.39 -25.75
C GLY A 61 -0.88 1.91 -25.98
N ASP A 62 0.08 2.54 -25.28
CA ASP A 62 0.44 3.96 -25.42
C ASP A 62 1.98 4.11 -25.56
N ASP A 63 2.61 3.16 -26.25
CA ASP A 63 4.06 3.07 -26.48
C ASP A 63 4.89 2.92 -25.19
N THR A 64 4.26 2.60 -24.07
CA THR A 64 4.95 2.27 -22.82
C THR A 64 4.81 0.81 -22.47
N THR A 65 5.80 0.27 -21.77
CA THR A 65 5.86 -1.12 -21.32
C THR A 65 6.01 -1.21 -19.81
N GLY A 66 5.79 -2.40 -19.27
CA GLY A 66 6.03 -2.76 -17.88
C GLY A 66 6.22 -4.26 -17.75
N PHE A 67 6.45 -4.73 -16.54
CA PHE A 67 6.68 -6.14 -16.26
C PHE A 67 5.60 -6.70 -15.31
N ALA A 68 4.97 -7.79 -15.73
CA ALA A 68 4.10 -8.60 -14.88
C ALA A 68 4.89 -9.77 -14.28
N THR A 69 4.60 -10.15 -13.04
CA THR A 69 5.23 -11.31 -12.39
C THR A 69 4.22 -12.11 -11.57
N ASP A 70 4.45 -13.42 -11.44
CA ASP A 70 3.69 -14.29 -10.53
C ASP A 70 4.16 -14.19 -9.07
N GLY A 71 5.01 -13.18 -8.78
CA GLY A 71 5.48 -12.82 -7.45
C GLY A 71 4.49 -11.98 -6.64
N THR A 72 4.99 -11.51 -5.49
CA THR A 72 4.28 -10.59 -4.59
C THR A 72 4.64 -9.14 -4.92
N PRO A 73 3.89 -8.13 -4.38
CA PRO A 73 4.29 -6.73 -4.50
C PRO A 73 5.70 -6.43 -3.97
N VAL A 74 6.12 -7.12 -2.92
CA VAL A 74 7.49 -7.03 -2.38
C VAL A 74 8.51 -7.57 -3.37
N ASP A 75 8.22 -8.69 -4.05
CA ASP A 75 9.09 -9.23 -5.09
C ASP A 75 9.24 -8.27 -6.27
N CYS A 76 8.18 -7.52 -6.63
CA CYS A 76 8.24 -6.50 -7.68
C CYS A 76 9.26 -5.39 -7.35
N VAL A 77 9.27 -4.91 -6.12
CA VAL A 77 10.26 -3.91 -5.66
C VAL A 77 11.68 -4.49 -5.71
N ARG A 78 11.86 -5.73 -5.30
CA ARG A 78 13.15 -6.41 -5.36
C ARG A 78 13.64 -6.60 -6.79
N PHE A 79 12.76 -6.94 -7.73
CA PHE A 79 13.13 -7.04 -9.15
C PHE A 79 13.74 -5.73 -9.67
N ALA A 80 13.11 -4.58 -9.37
CA ALA A 80 13.66 -3.28 -9.76
C ALA A 80 15.03 -3.01 -9.11
N ALA A 81 15.14 -3.19 -7.80
CA ALA A 81 16.37 -2.96 -7.05
C ALA A 81 17.53 -3.89 -7.48
N LEU A 82 17.21 -5.08 -7.99
CA LEU A 82 18.17 -6.07 -8.46
C LEU A 82 18.50 -5.92 -9.97
N GLY A 83 17.95 -4.94 -10.67
CA GLY A 83 18.34 -4.57 -12.03
C GLY A 83 17.48 -5.19 -13.14
N LEU A 84 16.22 -5.53 -12.88
CA LEU A 84 15.28 -5.88 -13.96
C LEU A 84 14.96 -4.68 -14.86
N VAL A 85 15.04 -3.47 -14.32
CA VAL A 85 14.89 -2.21 -15.04
C VAL A 85 16.24 -1.52 -15.21
N GLU A 86 16.38 -0.64 -16.21
CA GLU A 86 17.66 -0.04 -16.61
C GLU A 86 18.20 1.00 -15.60
N PHE A 87 17.44 1.34 -14.57
CA PHE A 87 17.82 2.31 -13.56
C PHE A 87 17.60 1.81 -12.13
N GLN A 88 18.27 2.43 -11.16
CA GLN A 88 17.96 2.25 -9.74
C GLN A 88 16.84 3.22 -9.36
N PRO A 89 15.71 2.75 -8.79
CA PRO A 89 14.65 3.64 -8.35
C PRO A 89 15.11 4.62 -7.26
N GLU A 90 14.70 5.87 -7.40
CA GLU A 90 14.87 6.94 -6.40
C GLU A 90 13.62 7.12 -5.53
N LEU A 91 12.47 6.66 -6.05
CA LEU A 91 11.18 6.66 -5.37
C LEU A 91 10.40 5.39 -5.73
N ILE A 92 9.71 4.81 -4.76
CA ILE A 92 8.76 3.72 -4.99
C ILE A 92 7.35 4.23 -4.73
N ILE A 93 6.44 4.02 -5.69
CA ILE A 93 5.02 4.28 -5.53
C ILE A 93 4.27 2.96 -5.64
N SER A 94 3.49 2.62 -4.63
CA SER A 94 2.66 1.42 -4.59
C SER A 94 1.18 1.79 -4.55
N GLY A 95 0.44 1.39 -5.57
CA GLY A 95 -1.00 1.65 -5.71
C GLY A 95 -1.39 2.09 -7.12
N ILE A 96 -2.59 2.67 -7.32
CA ILE A 96 -3.59 3.05 -6.30
C ILE A 96 -4.39 1.81 -5.95
N ASN A 97 -4.39 1.45 -4.68
CA ASN A 97 -5.12 0.28 -4.17
C ASN A 97 -6.64 0.47 -4.25
N HIS A 98 -7.33 -0.60 -4.56
CA HIS A 98 -8.79 -0.71 -4.52
C HIS A 98 -9.28 -0.96 -3.09
N GLY A 99 -9.44 0.10 -2.31
CA GLY A 99 -9.83 0.09 -0.91
C GLY A 99 -8.81 0.84 -0.04
N ALA A 100 -9.29 1.50 1.01
CA ALA A 100 -8.45 2.26 1.92
C ALA A 100 -7.62 1.33 2.83
N ASN A 101 -6.37 1.69 3.09
CA ASN A 101 -5.47 1.02 4.03
C ASN A 101 -5.24 1.93 5.25
N LEU A 102 -6.07 1.79 6.28
CA LEU A 102 -6.15 2.66 7.44
C LEU A 102 -5.82 1.91 8.74
N GLY A 103 -5.22 2.62 9.69
CA GLY A 103 -4.92 2.10 11.01
C GLY A 103 -4.18 0.77 10.99
N ASP A 104 -4.67 -0.20 11.76
CA ASP A 104 -4.04 -1.53 11.90
C ASP A 104 -4.07 -2.35 10.59
N ASP A 105 -4.97 -2.03 9.63
CA ASP A 105 -5.11 -2.76 8.37
C ASP A 105 -3.86 -2.69 7.49
N ILE A 106 -3.02 -1.67 7.66
CA ILE A 106 -1.73 -1.53 6.95
C ILE A 106 -0.86 -2.78 7.10
N THR A 107 -1.01 -3.54 8.20
CA THR A 107 -0.22 -4.74 8.46
C THR A 107 -0.59 -5.92 7.55
N TYR A 108 -1.77 -5.89 6.93
CA TYR A 108 -2.26 -6.89 5.98
C TYR A 108 -2.13 -6.44 4.52
N SER A 109 -1.81 -5.16 4.28
CA SER A 109 -1.78 -4.56 2.96
C SER A 109 -0.54 -4.94 2.15
N GLY A 110 -0.75 -5.47 0.95
CA GLY A 110 0.31 -5.67 -0.04
C GLY A 110 0.85 -4.35 -0.60
N THR A 111 -0.03 -3.36 -0.77
CA THR A 111 0.32 -1.99 -1.20
C THR A 111 1.30 -1.34 -0.22
N VAL A 112 0.98 -1.34 1.08
CA VAL A 112 1.87 -0.79 2.11
C VAL A 112 3.14 -1.62 2.26
N ALA A 113 3.04 -2.95 2.09
CA ALA A 113 4.18 -3.86 2.15
C ALA A 113 5.24 -3.58 1.08
N ALA A 114 4.82 -3.27 -0.16
CA ALA A 114 5.75 -2.90 -1.23
C ALA A 114 6.46 -1.57 -0.92
N ALA A 115 5.73 -0.56 -0.42
CA ALA A 115 6.34 0.69 0.01
C ALA A 115 7.32 0.49 1.18
N LEU A 116 6.98 -0.35 2.16
CA LEU A 116 7.87 -0.73 3.26
C LEU A 116 9.13 -1.44 2.78
N GLU A 117 9.05 -2.23 1.69
CA GLU A 117 10.24 -2.84 1.10
C GLU A 117 11.20 -1.78 0.56
N GLY A 118 10.68 -0.72 -0.06
CA GLY A 118 11.48 0.44 -0.45
C GLY A 118 12.24 1.04 0.72
N VAL A 119 11.55 1.27 1.83
CA VAL A 119 12.18 1.78 3.07
C VAL A 119 13.32 0.88 3.55
N VAL A 120 13.12 -0.44 3.52
CA VAL A 120 14.17 -1.41 3.91
C VAL A 120 15.37 -1.36 2.97
N LEU A 121 15.15 -1.07 1.70
CA LEU A 121 16.22 -0.90 0.70
C LEU A 121 16.84 0.50 0.70
N GLY A 122 16.38 1.40 1.59
CA GLY A 122 16.86 2.79 1.69
C GLY A 122 16.29 3.73 0.64
N ILE A 123 15.20 3.33 -0.02
CA ILE A 123 14.50 4.11 -1.05
C ILE A 123 13.23 4.70 -0.44
N PRO A 124 13.00 6.03 -0.53
CA PRO A 124 11.75 6.63 -0.08
C PRO A 124 10.55 6.06 -0.83
N ALA A 125 9.39 6.01 -0.19
CA ALA A 125 8.24 5.36 -0.79
C ALA A 125 6.91 6.03 -0.46
N ILE A 126 5.91 5.81 -1.33
CA ILE A 126 4.52 6.22 -1.17
C ILE A 126 3.64 4.98 -1.37
N ALA A 127 2.79 4.68 -0.38
CA ALA A 127 1.67 3.77 -0.54
C ALA A 127 0.41 4.61 -0.75
N VAL A 128 -0.38 4.32 -1.78
CA VAL A 128 -1.58 5.08 -2.09
C VAL A 128 -2.80 4.20 -2.28
N SER A 129 -3.91 4.60 -1.65
CA SER A 129 -5.15 3.83 -1.61
C SER A 129 -6.36 4.74 -1.83
N GLN A 130 -7.40 4.21 -2.48
CA GLN A 130 -8.63 4.91 -2.77
C GLN A 130 -9.80 4.24 -2.05
N GLN A 131 -10.57 5.00 -1.29
CA GLN A 131 -11.85 4.54 -0.73
C GLN A 131 -12.85 4.29 -1.84
N SER A 132 -13.70 3.25 -1.72
CA SER A 132 -14.76 2.96 -2.68
C SER A 132 -15.81 4.07 -2.74
N ARG A 133 -16.59 4.14 -3.83
CA ARG A 133 -17.69 5.11 -3.99
C ARG A 133 -18.82 4.96 -2.97
N LYS A 134 -18.90 3.83 -2.26
CA LYS A 134 -19.86 3.64 -1.16
C LYS A 134 -19.32 4.12 0.18
N GLY A 135 -18.04 4.52 0.24
CA GLY A 135 -17.43 5.04 1.44
C GLY A 135 -17.07 3.97 2.46
N GLU A 136 -16.93 2.70 2.03
CA GLU A 136 -16.48 1.64 2.92
C GLU A 136 -15.11 1.97 3.52
N MET A 137 -14.99 1.77 4.82
CA MET A 137 -13.73 1.92 5.56
C MET A 137 -12.97 0.60 5.67
N ASP A 138 -13.55 -0.49 5.21
CA ASP A 138 -12.93 -1.82 5.19
C ASP A 138 -12.31 -2.09 3.82
N PHE A 139 -11.01 -2.38 3.78
CA PHE A 139 -10.26 -2.70 2.55
C PHE A 139 -10.79 -3.95 1.82
N ARG A 140 -11.54 -4.82 2.51
CA ARG A 140 -12.14 -6.04 1.95
C ARG A 140 -13.42 -5.76 1.17
N LEU A 141 -14.01 -4.58 1.35
CA LEU A 141 -15.26 -4.16 0.75
C LEU A 141 -15.01 -3.13 -0.35
N GLY A 142 -16.02 -2.91 -1.17
CA GLY A 142 -15.99 -1.91 -2.21
C GLY A 142 -15.85 -2.49 -3.62
N ASP A 143 -16.65 -1.95 -4.53
CA ASP A 143 -16.75 -2.45 -5.90
C ASP A 143 -16.59 -1.37 -6.98
N ARG A 144 -16.54 -0.09 -6.58
CA ARG A 144 -16.43 1.05 -7.50
C ARG A 144 -15.52 2.10 -6.93
N PHE A 145 -14.57 2.53 -7.75
CA PHE A 145 -13.53 3.48 -7.36
C PHE A 145 -13.43 4.61 -8.37
N ASP A 146 -12.94 5.75 -7.90
CA ASP A 146 -12.58 6.90 -8.71
C ASP A 146 -11.17 7.33 -8.30
N PHE A 147 -10.22 7.11 -9.19
CA PHE A 147 -8.80 7.25 -8.88
C PHE A 147 -8.21 8.61 -9.26
N GLU A 148 -8.98 9.47 -9.94
CA GLU A 148 -8.45 10.72 -10.51
C GLU A 148 -7.88 11.64 -9.43
N GLN A 149 -8.62 11.84 -8.33
CA GLN A 149 -8.17 12.74 -7.27
C GLN A 149 -6.95 12.21 -6.52
N ALA A 150 -6.89 10.90 -6.28
CA ALA A 150 -5.74 10.25 -5.66
C ALA A 150 -4.51 10.35 -6.55
N ALA A 151 -4.64 10.05 -7.84
CA ALA A 151 -3.54 10.14 -8.80
C ALA A 151 -3.02 11.57 -8.94
N ALA A 152 -3.91 12.55 -9.08
CA ALA A 152 -3.55 13.97 -9.17
C ALA A 152 -2.89 14.49 -7.88
N PHE A 153 -3.33 14.03 -6.71
CA PHE A 153 -2.71 14.41 -5.44
C PHE A 153 -1.29 13.86 -5.32
N VAL A 154 -1.08 12.57 -5.62
CA VAL A 154 0.25 11.95 -5.55
C VAL A 154 1.19 12.55 -6.60
N ALA A 155 0.72 12.84 -7.81
CA ALA A 155 1.54 13.53 -8.83
C ALA A 155 2.06 14.88 -8.32
N ARG A 156 1.21 15.68 -7.65
CA ARG A 156 1.66 16.93 -7.00
C ARG A 156 2.68 16.69 -5.87
N VAL A 157 2.45 15.66 -5.05
CA VAL A 157 3.43 15.30 -3.99
C VAL A 157 4.77 14.93 -4.61
N VAL A 158 4.78 14.22 -5.74
CA VAL A 158 6.02 13.85 -6.46
C VAL A 158 6.72 15.08 -7.05
N ASP A 159 5.97 16.00 -7.61
CA ASP A 159 6.48 17.27 -8.17
C ASP A 159 7.11 18.16 -7.09
N ASP A 160 6.53 18.14 -5.87
CA ASP A 160 6.98 18.93 -4.73
C ASP A 160 8.12 18.26 -3.91
N LEU A 161 8.59 17.04 -4.26
CA LEU A 161 9.56 16.29 -3.44
C LEU A 161 10.95 16.95 -3.33
N ASP A 162 11.33 17.78 -4.28
CA ASP A 162 12.57 18.55 -4.20
C ASP A 162 12.51 19.63 -3.11
N GLU A 163 11.31 20.17 -2.84
CA GLU A 163 11.06 21.17 -1.79
C GLU A 163 10.74 20.52 -0.44
N VAL A 164 10.00 19.41 -0.46
CA VAL A 164 9.53 18.69 0.74
C VAL A 164 9.89 17.20 0.62
N PRO A 165 11.16 16.84 0.83
CA PRO A 165 11.61 15.46 0.65
C PRO A 165 11.03 14.51 1.70
N ILE A 166 10.74 13.28 1.28
CA ILE A 166 10.41 12.19 2.21
C ILE A 166 11.69 11.79 2.95
N PRO A 167 11.73 11.85 4.28
CA PRO A 167 12.93 11.48 5.04
C PRO A 167 13.35 10.03 4.80
N THR A 168 14.66 9.78 4.78
CA THR A 168 15.20 8.41 4.67
C THR A 168 14.62 7.53 5.78
N GLY A 169 14.25 6.31 5.42
CA GLY A 169 13.64 5.36 6.35
C GLY A 169 12.14 5.59 6.59
N THR A 170 11.52 6.48 5.81
CA THR A 170 10.09 6.82 5.92
C THR A 170 9.37 6.52 4.61
N LEU A 171 8.11 6.13 4.73
CA LEU A 171 7.15 6.14 3.62
C LEU A 171 5.96 7.03 3.99
N LEU A 172 5.23 7.50 2.97
CA LEU A 172 3.92 8.13 3.15
C LEU A 172 2.82 7.12 2.82
N ASN A 173 1.92 6.87 3.77
CA ASN A 173 0.69 6.12 3.52
C ASN A 173 -0.43 7.13 3.24
N ILE A 174 -0.88 7.19 2.00
CA ILE A 174 -1.87 8.15 1.50
C ILE A 174 -3.17 7.42 1.22
N ASN A 175 -4.26 7.88 1.83
CA ASN A 175 -5.60 7.39 1.53
C ASN A 175 -6.48 8.54 1.04
N CYS A 176 -7.18 8.33 -0.08
CA CYS A 176 -8.08 9.30 -0.66
C CYS A 176 -9.54 8.89 -0.36
N PRO A 177 -10.37 9.80 0.21
CA PRO A 177 -11.78 9.52 0.42
C PRO A 177 -12.54 9.49 -0.90
N HIS A 178 -13.73 8.91 -0.89
CA HIS A 178 -14.65 9.04 -2.01
C HIS A 178 -15.30 10.44 -2.07
N GLY A 179 -15.77 10.84 -3.25
CA GLY A 179 -16.49 12.10 -3.45
C GLY A 179 -15.58 13.33 -3.48
N ASP A 180 -16.11 14.48 -3.07
CA ASP A 180 -15.39 15.75 -3.11
C ASP A 180 -14.34 15.82 -1.99
N VAL A 181 -13.08 15.95 -2.37
CA VAL A 181 -11.95 16.05 -1.44
C VAL A 181 -11.82 17.49 -0.94
N LYS A 182 -11.86 17.68 0.38
CA LYS A 182 -11.76 19.00 1.03
C LYS A 182 -10.31 19.50 1.21
N GLY A 183 -9.31 18.64 0.94
CA GLY A 183 -7.89 18.90 1.14
C GLY A 183 -7.17 17.69 1.73
N ALA A 184 -5.97 17.87 2.28
CA ALA A 184 -5.19 16.80 2.90
C ALA A 184 -4.87 17.14 4.36
N LYS A 185 -4.75 16.10 5.20
CA LYS A 185 -4.35 16.19 6.62
C LYS A 185 -3.22 15.21 6.89
N VAL A 186 -2.19 15.67 7.59
CA VAL A 186 -1.18 14.78 8.17
C VAL A 186 -1.79 14.11 9.40
N CYS A 187 -1.73 12.78 9.44
CA CYS A 187 -2.44 11.96 10.41
C CYS A 187 -1.51 10.97 11.09
N LYS A 188 -1.95 10.45 12.24
CA LYS A 188 -1.45 9.22 12.83
C LYS A 188 -2.33 8.05 12.41
N LEU A 189 -1.82 6.82 12.54
CA LEU A 189 -2.63 5.63 12.39
C LEU A 189 -3.71 5.59 13.48
N GLY A 190 -4.94 5.33 13.05
CA GLY A 190 -6.05 5.04 13.94
C GLY A 190 -6.07 3.57 14.37
N LYS A 191 -7.15 3.16 15.04
CA LYS A 191 -7.34 1.78 15.49
C LYS A 191 -8.64 1.20 14.96
N ARG A 192 -8.53 0.03 14.35
CA ARG A 192 -9.67 -0.76 13.88
C ARG A 192 -10.36 -1.46 15.05
N ILE A 193 -11.68 -1.61 14.96
CA ILE A 193 -12.47 -2.49 15.82
C ILE A 193 -12.95 -3.64 14.95
N TYR A 194 -12.30 -4.79 15.11
CA TYR A 194 -12.71 -6.03 14.45
C TYR A 194 -13.89 -6.65 15.19
N ARG A 195 -14.90 -7.09 14.44
CA ARG A 195 -16.08 -7.81 14.97
C ARG A 195 -16.15 -9.21 14.36
N ASP A 196 -14.99 -9.80 14.17
CA ASP A 196 -14.87 -11.11 13.57
C ASP A 196 -15.52 -12.18 14.46
N GLN A 197 -16.24 -13.10 13.81
CA GLN A 197 -16.91 -14.21 14.45
C GLN A 197 -16.61 -15.50 13.70
N LEU A 198 -16.57 -16.60 14.43
CA LEU A 198 -16.39 -17.93 13.84
C LEU A 198 -17.75 -18.50 13.46
N HIS A 199 -18.05 -18.54 12.18
CA HIS A 199 -19.29 -19.14 11.65
C HIS A 199 -18.98 -20.47 10.97
N LEU A 200 -19.60 -21.56 11.42
CA LEU A 200 -19.57 -22.84 10.73
C LEU A 200 -20.41 -22.71 9.45
N ALA A 201 -19.77 -22.84 8.29
CA ALA A 201 -20.43 -22.77 7.00
C ALA A 201 -20.86 -24.15 6.48
N GLU A 202 -20.04 -25.19 6.73
CA GLU A 202 -20.31 -26.55 6.28
C GLU A 202 -19.61 -27.57 7.18
N GLU A 203 -20.19 -28.76 7.31
CA GLU A 203 -19.59 -29.90 8.02
C GLU A 203 -19.72 -31.17 7.15
N ASP A 204 -18.59 -31.85 6.94
CA ASP A 204 -18.53 -33.12 6.19
C ASP A 204 -17.62 -34.10 6.97
N GLY A 205 -18.22 -35.02 7.68
CA GLY A 205 -17.55 -35.99 8.52
C GLY A 205 -16.71 -35.34 9.62
N ASN A 206 -15.39 -35.45 9.54
CA ASN A 206 -14.45 -34.81 10.47
C ASN A 206 -13.88 -33.46 9.96
N ARG A 207 -14.35 -32.97 8.81
CA ARG A 207 -13.97 -31.68 8.21
C ARG A 207 -15.03 -30.66 8.49
N ARG A 208 -14.60 -29.44 8.84
CA ARG A 208 -15.47 -28.29 9.05
C ARG A 208 -14.96 -27.11 8.28
N LEU A 209 -15.85 -26.46 7.55
CA LEU A 209 -15.57 -25.20 6.83
C LEU A 209 -16.09 -24.03 7.68
N TYR A 210 -15.21 -23.13 8.03
CA TYR A 210 -15.55 -21.96 8.82
C TYR A 210 -15.33 -20.68 8.02
N ARG A 211 -16.18 -19.69 8.27
CA ARG A 211 -15.95 -18.29 7.95
C ARG A 211 -15.52 -17.57 9.22
N ILE A 212 -14.39 -16.84 9.17
CA ILE A 212 -13.83 -16.16 10.34
C ILE A 212 -14.01 -14.64 10.31
N TYR A 213 -14.41 -14.07 9.18
CA TYR A 213 -14.66 -12.64 9.06
C TYR A 213 -16.16 -12.39 9.21
N GLY A 214 -16.51 -11.58 10.21
CA GLY A 214 -17.90 -11.30 10.61
C GLY A 214 -18.46 -10.01 10.04
N ASP A 215 -19.29 -9.36 10.85
CA ASP A 215 -20.04 -8.15 10.52
C ASP A 215 -19.13 -6.94 10.28
N ASP A 216 -19.71 -5.84 9.78
CA ASP A 216 -19.01 -4.62 9.40
C ASP A 216 -18.05 -4.15 10.49
N PRO A 217 -16.75 -4.09 10.20
CA PRO A 217 -15.78 -3.57 11.13
C PRO A 217 -16.03 -2.08 11.37
N SER A 218 -15.68 -1.62 12.54
CA SER A 218 -15.73 -0.20 12.89
C SER A 218 -14.32 0.28 13.28
N TYR A 219 -14.21 1.50 13.74
CA TYR A 219 -12.95 2.09 14.17
C TYR A 219 -13.19 2.97 15.41
N HIS A 220 -12.12 3.21 16.17
CA HIS A 220 -12.14 4.16 17.26
C HIS A 220 -12.13 5.59 16.69
N HIS A 221 -13.16 6.39 17.07
CA HIS A 221 -13.18 7.80 16.74
C HIS A 221 -12.09 8.50 17.55
N GLU A 222 -11.02 8.90 16.88
CA GLU A 222 -9.88 9.57 17.49
C GLU A 222 -9.43 10.71 16.60
N ASP A 223 -9.41 11.93 17.15
CA ASP A 223 -8.98 13.12 16.43
C ASP A 223 -7.53 13.00 15.96
N GLY A 224 -7.26 13.47 14.74
CA GLY A 224 -5.97 13.38 14.11
C GLY A 224 -5.60 11.99 13.58
N SER A 225 -6.51 11.01 13.63
CA SER A 225 -6.33 9.71 13.00
C SER A 225 -6.64 9.76 11.50
N ASP A 226 -6.08 8.81 10.76
CA ASP A 226 -6.36 8.59 9.34
C ASP A 226 -7.85 8.26 9.09
N PHE A 227 -8.48 7.46 9.96
CA PHE A 227 -9.92 7.20 9.91
C PHE A 227 -10.74 8.49 10.03
N ALA A 228 -10.39 9.37 10.97
CA ALA A 228 -11.10 10.64 11.16
C ALA A 228 -10.96 11.55 9.94
N ALA A 229 -9.75 11.62 9.35
CA ALA A 229 -9.51 12.43 8.15
C ALA A 229 -10.38 11.95 6.98
N ILE A 230 -10.40 10.64 6.71
CA ILE A 230 -11.21 10.05 5.63
C ILE A 230 -12.71 10.27 5.88
N ALA A 231 -13.19 10.04 7.10
CA ALA A 231 -14.59 10.26 7.46
C ALA A 231 -15.02 11.73 7.26
N ASP A 232 -14.12 12.67 7.51
CA ASP A 232 -14.35 14.11 7.30
C ASP A 232 -14.21 14.55 5.83
N GLY A 233 -13.83 13.66 4.90
CA GLY A 233 -13.64 13.96 3.47
C GLY A 233 -12.28 14.59 3.13
N TYR A 234 -11.25 14.33 3.93
CA TYR A 234 -9.87 14.75 3.65
C TYR A 234 -9.01 13.56 3.24
N ILE A 235 -8.05 13.80 2.35
CA ILE A 235 -6.95 12.85 2.12
C ILE A 235 -6.16 12.71 3.41
N SER A 236 -5.95 11.49 3.88
CA SER A 236 -5.04 11.22 4.99
C SER A 236 -3.62 10.99 4.46
N VAL A 237 -2.63 11.63 5.08
CA VAL A 237 -1.21 11.44 4.81
C VAL A 237 -0.55 11.04 6.12
N THR A 238 -0.18 9.77 6.23
CA THR A 238 0.42 9.21 7.45
C THR A 238 1.87 8.84 7.17
N PRO A 239 2.85 9.56 7.75
CA PRO A 239 4.24 9.15 7.67
C PRO A 239 4.48 7.90 8.53
N LEU A 240 5.07 6.86 7.92
CA LEU A 240 5.36 5.59 8.57
C LEU A 240 6.85 5.26 8.49
N HIS A 241 7.35 4.54 9.49
CA HIS A 241 8.70 3.95 9.50
C HIS A 241 8.62 2.46 9.85
N PHE A 242 9.70 1.73 9.58
CA PHE A 242 9.70 0.28 9.77
C PHE A 242 10.30 -0.17 11.12
N ASP A 243 10.74 0.72 11.98
CA ASP A 243 11.27 0.31 13.28
C ASP A 243 10.13 -0.04 14.25
N LEU A 244 9.98 -1.36 14.50
CA LEU A 244 9.00 -1.93 15.43
C LEU A 244 9.54 -2.08 16.85
N THR A 245 10.74 -1.58 17.14
CA THR A 245 11.36 -1.68 18.47
C THR A 245 10.61 -0.82 19.48
N HIS A 246 10.12 -1.43 20.55
CA HIS A 246 9.53 -0.70 21.67
C HIS A 246 10.64 -0.15 22.58
N TYR A 247 11.22 0.99 22.20
CA TYR A 247 12.38 1.60 22.88
C TYR A 247 12.22 1.79 24.41
N PRO A 248 11.05 2.28 24.92
CA PRO A 248 10.87 2.38 26.36
C PRO A 248 11.08 1.04 27.06
N GLN A 249 10.48 -0.05 26.57
CA GLN A 249 10.59 -1.37 27.17
C GLN A 249 12.01 -1.97 26.99
N LEU A 250 12.65 -1.69 25.85
CA LEU A 250 14.04 -2.09 25.63
C LEU A 250 14.95 -1.46 26.68
N HIS A 251 14.78 -0.17 26.95
CA HIS A 251 15.55 0.55 27.95
C HIS A 251 15.34 -0.02 29.36
N ASP A 252 14.09 -0.30 29.74
CA ASP A 252 13.74 -0.87 31.05
C ASP A 252 14.30 -2.27 31.25
N TRP A 253 14.51 -3.01 30.16
CA TRP A 253 15.01 -4.39 30.20
C TRP A 253 16.52 -4.51 29.95
N GLN A 254 17.20 -3.44 29.58
CA GLN A 254 18.66 -3.42 29.46
C GLN A 254 19.32 -3.77 30.79
N GLY A 255 20.21 -4.75 30.77
CA GLY A 255 20.88 -5.24 31.96
C GLY A 255 20.13 -6.31 32.77
N ARG A 256 18.92 -6.70 32.35
CA ARG A 256 18.21 -7.81 32.95
C ARG A 256 18.83 -9.15 32.51
N GLU A 257 19.28 -9.94 33.46
CA GLU A 257 19.73 -11.33 33.21
C GLU A 257 18.51 -12.25 33.03
N TRP A 258 18.43 -12.89 31.90
CA TRP A 258 17.43 -13.91 31.61
C TRP A 258 18.03 -15.29 31.90
N LYS A 259 17.38 -16.07 32.74
CA LYS A 259 17.80 -17.47 32.93
C LYS A 259 17.44 -18.26 31.68
N ALA A 260 18.43 -18.92 31.07
CA ALA A 260 18.26 -19.84 29.95
C ALA A 260 17.68 -21.17 30.38
#